data_56bb34b659dc8e1ff45d8ac885886e85
#
_entry.id   56bb34b659dc8e1ff45d8ac885886e85
#
_cell.length_a   1.000
_cell.length_b   1.000
_cell.length_c   1.000
_cell.angle_alpha   90.00
_cell.angle_beta   90.00
_cell.angle_gamma   90.00
#
_symmetry.space_group_name_H-M   'P 1'
#
loop_
_entity.id
_entity.type
_entity.pdbx_description
1 polymer ?
#
loop_
_entity_poly.entity_id
_entity_poly.type
_entity_poly.pdbx_seq_one_letter_code
_entity_poly.pdbx_strand_id
1 'polypeptide(L)'
;MLVIVALLALVGLGVWLTYPRVGNLLFVLIAQVQARRARLKGVVVPIKGMTLATWQGGDRQSPALLLIHGFSADKGVWLDFARYFTDDYRVIIPDLAGHGSNAFVPGGDYSIAAQARRIVALLDACQVAQVHVIGSSMGAYIASWLAAQYPERVLSMVLIGAAGVQLPQPNEVEELVNAGDNPFLIHTRAQFDRFFAMTMASPPWIPEVLLAAEAAVYITRRAELAEIFADFEGSPRMEPWLPEVRVPSLILWGREDRMVPVASAQTWLAGLAQAQLQIIDGVGHLPMVECPELTAQYCRDFLGGAKVYSSIRS
;
A
#
# COMPACT_ATOMS: atom_id res chain seq x y z
N MET A 1 -15.15 50.96 -1.35
CA MET A 1 -13.86 50.26 -1.17
C MET A 1 -13.89 49.25 -0.01
N LEU A 2 -14.26 49.64 1.21
CA LEU A 2 -14.34 48.75 2.39
C LEU A 2 -15.26 47.53 2.21
N VAL A 3 -16.44 47.69 1.60
CA VAL A 3 -17.41 46.60 1.37
C VAL A 3 -16.86 45.57 0.39
N ILE A 4 -16.15 45.99 -0.66
CA ILE A 4 -15.53 45.09 -1.64
C ILE A 4 -14.39 44.30 -0.98
N VAL A 5 -13.58 44.94 -0.16
CA VAL A 5 -12.49 44.27 0.59
C VAL A 5 -13.06 43.24 1.59
N ALA A 6 -14.16 43.59 2.29
CA ALA A 6 -14.82 42.66 3.20
C ALA A 6 -15.44 41.45 2.47
N LEU A 7 -16.06 41.68 1.31
CA LEU A 7 -16.60 40.60 0.47
C LEU A 7 -15.48 39.66 -0.05
N LEU A 8 -14.38 40.23 -0.53
CA LEU A 8 -13.23 39.47 -0.97
C LEU A 8 -12.59 38.65 0.18
N ALA A 9 -12.51 39.24 1.38
CA ALA A 9 -12.02 38.54 2.57
C ALA A 9 -12.96 37.42 2.99
N LEU A 10 -14.29 37.61 2.94
CA LEU A 10 -15.27 36.56 3.23
C LEU A 10 -15.24 35.42 2.20
N VAL A 11 -15.10 35.79 0.92
CA VAL A 11 -14.91 34.75 -0.16
C VAL A 11 -13.61 33.99 0.03
N GLY A 12 -12.50 34.69 0.31
CA GLY A 12 -11.20 34.10 0.61
C GLY A 12 -11.24 33.15 1.82
N LEU A 13 -11.91 33.59 2.90
CA LEU A 13 -12.13 32.75 4.09
C LEU A 13 -13.01 31.55 3.77
N GLY A 14 -14.08 31.74 3.00
CA GLY A 14 -14.96 30.64 2.56
C GLY A 14 -14.22 29.63 1.72
N VAL A 15 -13.40 30.04 0.77
CA VAL A 15 -12.54 29.19 -0.03
C VAL A 15 -11.53 28.46 0.87
N TRP A 16 -10.87 29.16 1.77
CA TRP A 16 -9.89 28.57 2.70
C TRP A 16 -10.51 27.50 3.61
N LEU A 17 -11.70 27.76 4.16
CA LEU A 17 -12.43 26.80 5.01
C LEU A 17 -12.96 25.58 4.25
N THR A 18 -13.25 25.72 2.96
CA THR A 18 -13.79 24.61 2.14
C THR A 18 -12.72 23.89 1.35
N TYR A 19 -11.51 24.44 1.24
CA TYR A 19 -10.43 23.94 0.38
C TYR A 19 -10.10 22.44 0.61
N PRO A 20 -9.88 21.93 1.84
CA PRO A 20 -9.67 20.51 2.06
C PRO A 20 -10.88 19.64 1.73
N ARG A 21 -12.11 20.15 1.95
CA ARG A 21 -13.36 19.44 1.61
C ARG A 21 -13.53 19.27 0.10
N VAL A 22 -13.18 20.30 -0.67
CA VAL A 22 -13.18 20.23 -2.14
C VAL A 22 -12.14 19.21 -2.60
N GLY A 23 -10.95 19.19 -2.01
CA GLY A 23 -9.92 18.20 -2.28
C GLY A 23 -10.41 16.78 -2.02
N ASN A 24 -11.03 16.52 -0.87
CA ASN A 24 -11.60 15.21 -0.53
C ASN A 24 -12.66 14.76 -1.55
N LEU A 25 -13.56 15.67 -1.97
CA LEU A 25 -14.54 15.36 -3.00
C LEU A 25 -13.87 15.01 -4.34
N LEU A 26 -12.86 15.77 -4.74
CA LEU A 26 -12.09 15.50 -5.95
C LEU A 26 -11.35 14.16 -5.87
N PHE A 27 -10.77 13.81 -4.71
CA PHE A 27 -10.16 12.49 -4.49
C PHE A 27 -11.16 11.37 -4.75
N VAL A 28 -12.35 11.46 -4.16
CA VAL A 28 -13.41 10.45 -4.35
C VAL A 28 -13.79 10.34 -5.82
N LEU A 29 -13.96 11.47 -6.52
CA LEU A 29 -14.32 11.48 -7.94
C LEU A 29 -13.20 10.88 -8.81
N ILE A 30 -11.94 11.26 -8.57
CA ILE A 30 -10.77 10.73 -9.28
C ILE A 30 -10.65 9.23 -9.05
N ALA A 31 -10.73 8.78 -7.79
CA ALA A 31 -10.68 7.36 -7.45
C ALA A 31 -11.80 6.56 -8.14
N GLN A 32 -13.03 7.12 -8.22
CA GLN A 32 -14.12 6.47 -8.97
C GLN A 32 -13.85 6.40 -10.47
N VAL A 33 -13.27 7.45 -11.07
CA VAL A 33 -12.90 7.44 -12.50
C VAL A 33 -11.80 6.42 -12.76
N GLN A 34 -10.75 6.40 -11.94
CA GLN A 34 -9.66 5.43 -12.05
C GLN A 34 -10.16 4.00 -11.83
N ALA A 35 -11.01 3.77 -10.83
CA ALA A 35 -11.62 2.46 -10.58
C ALA A 35 -12.46 1.99 -11.79
N ARG A 36 -13.26 2.88 -12.39
CA ARG A 36 -14.02 2.53 -13.61
C ARG A 36 -13.11 2.19 -14.78
N ARG A 37 -12.01 2.95 -14.98
CA ARG A 37 -11.01 2.65 -16.03
C ARG A 37 -10.35 1.30 -15.79
N ALA A 38 -10.09 0.95 -14.55
CA ALA A 38 -9.57 -0.35 -14.13
C ALA A 38 -10.66 -1.43 -14.01
N ARG A 39 -11.92 -1.15 -14.39
CA ARG A 39 -13.08 -2.07 -14.27
C ARG A 39 -13.28 -2.62 -12.86
N LEU A 40 -12.97 -1.81 -11.86
CA LEU A 40 -13.12 -2.12 -10.45
C LEU A 40 -14.44 -1.54 -9.91
N LYS A 41 -15.02 -2.23 -8.93
CA LYS A 41 -16.21 -1.80 -8.18
C LYS A 41 -15.89 -1.79 -6.69
N GLY A 42 -16.41 -0.80 -5.98
CA GLY A 42 -16.34 -0.75 -4.52
C GLY A 42 -17.23 -1.85 -3.92
N VAL A 43 -16.66 -2.67 -3.05
CA VAL A 43 -17.35 -3.75 -2.35
C VAL A 43 -16.96 -3.70 -0.88
N VAL A 44 -17.96 -3.70 0.01
CA VAL A 44 -17.74 -3.85 1.45
C VAL A 44 -17.92 -5.32 1.79
N VAL A 45 -16.88 -5.96 2.31
CA VAL A 45 -16.87 -7.37 2.62
C VAL A 45 -16.95 -7.57 4.14
N PRO A 46 -18.02 -8.20 4.66
CA PRO A 46 -18.09 -8.54 6.07
C PRO A 46 -17.11 -9.68 6.39
N ILE A 47 -16.31 -9.48 7.44
CA ILE A 47 -15.47 -10.51 8.04
C ILE A 47 -15.76 -10.57 9.54
N LYS A 48 -15.21 -11.56 10.25
CA LYS A 48 -15.47 -11.70 11.69
C LYS A 48 -15.06 -10.43 12.45
N GLY A 49 -16.04 -9.76 13.05
CA GLY A 49 -15.83 -8.60 13.93
C GLY A 49 -15.71 -7.24 13.23
N MET A 50 -15.69 -7.19 11.89
CA MET A 50 -15.62 -5.92 11.16
C MET A 50 -16.03 -6.08 9.68
N THR A 51 -16.01 -4.97 8.95
CA THR A 51 -16.10 -4.97 7.48
C THR A 51 -14.82 -4.45 6.88
N LEU A 52 -14.46 -4.93 5.68
CA LEU A 52 -13.34 -4.38 4.90
C LEU A 52 -13.87 -3.76 3.61
N ALA A 53 -13.57 -2.49 3.41
CA ALA A 53 -13.81 -1.81 2.14
C ALA A 53 -12.77 -2.27 1.12
N THR A 54 -13.22 -2.66 -0.07
CA THR A 54 -12.36 -3.18 -1.12
C THR A 54 -12.72 -2.57 -2.48
N TRP A 55 -11.75 -2.52 -3.38
CA TRP A 55 -12.01 -2.49 -4.82
C TRP A 55 -11.90 -3.92 -5.38
N GLN A 56 -12.85 -4.33 -6.21
CA GLN A 56 -12.84 -5.66 -6.82
C GLN A 56 -13.21 -5.59 -8.30
N GLY A 57 -12.55 -6.42 -9.13
CA GLY A 57 -12.83 -6.51 -10.57
C GLY A 57 -12.22 -7.76 -11.19
N GLY A 58 -12.41 -7.91 -12.51
CA GLY A 58 -12.02 -9.09 -13.28
C GLY A 58 -13.01 -10.26 -13.14
N ASP A 59 -12.78 -11.31 -13.91
CA ASP A 59 -13.63 -12.50 -13.88
C ASP A 59 -13.40 -13.29 -12.59
N ARG A 60 -14.48 -13.74 -11.97
CA ARG A 60 -14.42 -14.58 -10.74
C ARG A 60 -13.76 -15.94 -10.96
N GLN A 61 -13.74 -16.43 -12.18
CA GLN A 61 -13.10 -17.71 -12.55
C GLN A 61 -11.61 -17.55 -12.87
N SER A 62 -11.15 -16.32 -13.09
CA SER A 62 -9.71 -16.03 -13.28
C SER A 62 -8.93 -16.22 -11.98
N PRO A 63 -7.62 -16.51 -12.05
CA PRO A 63 -6.75 -16.55 -10.88
C PRO A 63 -6.87 -15.26 -10.05
N ALA A 64 -6.93 -15.39 -8.73
CA ALA A 64 -7.08 -14.24 -7.85
C ALA A 64 -5.75 -13.50 -7.67
N LEU A 65 -5.81 -12.17 -7.69
CA LEU A 65 -4.70 -11.25 -7.41
C LEU A 65 -5.09 -10.29 -6.28
N LEU A 66 -4.37 -10.32 -5.20
CA LEU A 66 -4.54 -9.45 -4.03
C LEU A 66 -3.48 -8.35 -4.05
N LEU A 67 -3.90 -7.08 -3.94
CA LEU A 67 -3.00 -5.93 -3.86
C LEU A 67 -3.10 -5.30 -2.47
N ILE A 68 -2.00 -5.28 -1.71
CA ILE A 68 -1.95 -4.82 -0.31
C ILE A 68 -1.12 -3.54 -0.22
N HIS A 69 -1.73 -2.44 0.22
CA HIS A 69 -1.08 -1.14 0.39
C HIS A 69 -0.16 -1.08 1.62
N GLY A 70 0.71 -0.08 1.66
CA GLY A 70 1.62 0.19 2.76
C GLY A 70 0.97 0.93 3.94
N PHE A 71 1.78 1.18 4.98
CA PHE A 71 1.38 1.97 6.15
C PHE A 71 0.91 3.36 5.73
N SER A 72 -0.09 3.87 6.39
CA SER A 72 -0.76 5.17 6.19
C SER A 72 -1.40 5.41 4.82
N ALA A 73 -1.22 4.52 3.86
CA ALA A 73 -1.88 4.56 2.54
C ALA A 73 -3.28 3.92 2.58
N ASP A 74 -3.93 3.84 1.43
CA ASP A 74 -5.20 3.14 1.21
C ASP A 74 -5.21 2.38 -0.13
N LYS A 75 -6.32 1.70 -0.41
CA LYS A 75 -6.52 0.94 -1.67
C LYS A 75 -6.42 1.79 -2.93
N GLY A 76 -6.49 3.11 -2.82
CA GLY A 76 -6.44 4.05 -3.96
C GLY A 76 -5.10 4.05 -4.67
N VAL A 77 -3.99 3.78 -3.98
CA VAL A 77 -2.64 3.76 -4.56
C VAL A 77 -2.46 2.72 -5.68
N TRP A 78 -3.37 1.75 -5.75
CA TRP A 78 -3.33 0.66 -6.70
C TRP A 78 -4.17 0.87 -7.96
N LEU A 79 -5.01 1.92 -8.04
CA LEU A 79 -6.05 2.02 -9.06
C LEU A 79 -5.49 2.10 -10.49
N ASP A 80 -4.47 2.92 -10.72
CA ASP A 80 -3.83 3.03 -12.04
C ASP A 80 -3.02 1.77 -12.40
N PHE A 81 -2.43 1.13 -11.41
CA PHE A 81 -1.70 -0.13 -11.58
C PHE A 81 -2.65 -1.31 -11.87
N ALA A 82 -3.78 -1.39 -11.17
CA ALA A 82 -4.70 -2.51 -11.24
C ALA A 82 -5.31 -2.71 -12.64
N ARG A 83 -5.43 -1.64 -13.45
CA ARG A 83 -5.96 -1.71 -14.81
C ARG A 83 -5.22 -2.67 -15.73
N TYR A 84 -3.95 -2.95 -15.44
CA TYR A 84 -3.13 -3.86 -16.22
C TYR A 84 -3.37 -5.35 -15.90
N PHE A 85 -4.24 -5.65 -14.91
CA PHE A 85 -4.46 -7.01 -14.41
C PHE A 85 -5.90 -7.48 -14.52
N THR A 86 -6.89 -6.58 -14.59
CA THR A 86 -8.32 -6.94 -14.52
C THR A 86 -8.85 -7.71 -15.74
N ASP A 87 -8.08 -7.82 -16.82
CA ASP A 87 -8.41 -8.68 -17.95
C ASP A 87 -8.05 -10.15 -17.73
N ASP A 88 -6.98 -10.41 -16.95
CA ASP A 88 -6.41 -11.75 -16.74
C ASP A 88 -6.63 -12.30 -15.32
N TYR A 89 -6.95 -11.42 -14.36
CA TYR A 89 -7.04 -11.75 -12.94
C TYR A 89 -8.34 -11.25 -12.30
N ARG A 90 -8.82 -12.01 -11.32
CA ARG A 90 -9.77 -11.50 -10.33
C ARG A 90 -9.01 -10.65 -9.32
N VAL A 91 -9.08 -9.34 -9.44
CA VAL A 91 -8.33 -8.38 -8.60
C VAL A 91 -9.13 -8.04 -7.36
N ILE A 92 -8.47 -8.06 -6.19
CA ILE A 92 -9.02 -7.69 -4.88
C ILE A 92 -8.04 -6.73 -4.22
N ILE A 93 -8.51 -5.54 -3.84
CA ILE A 93 -7.69 -4.46 -3.24
C ILE A 93 -8.39 -3.99 -1.97
N PRO A 94 -8.05 -4.48 -0.79
CA PRO A 94 -8.63 -4.02 0.47
C PRO A 94 -8.00 -2.72 0.95
N ASP A 95 -8.77 -1.91 1.70
CA ASP A 95 -8.19 -1.11 2.76
C ASP A 95 -7.84 -2.05 3.92
N LEU A 96 -6.66 -1.90 4.51
CA LEU A 96 -6.29 -2.59 5.73
C LEU A 96 -7.12 -2.07 6.93
N ALA A 97 -7.25 -2.87 7.98
CA ALA A 97 -7.91 -2.39 9.21
C ALA A 97 -7.20 -1.14 9.74
N GLY A 98 -7.99 -0.13 10.12
CA GLY A 98 -7.49 1.16 10.57
C GLY A 98 -6.98 2.08 9.45
N HIS A 99 -7.09 1.69 8.17
CA HIS A 99 -6.64 2.48 7.02
C HIS A 99 -7.79 2.79 6.07
N GLY A 100 -7.60 3.83 5.24
CA GLY A 100 -8.54 4.22 4.20
C GLY A 100 -9.97 4.41 4.73
N SER A 101 -10.92 3.66 4.17
CA SER A 101 -12.33 3.70 4.56
C SER A 101 -12.69 2.81 5.75
N ASN A 102 -11.72 2.03 6.27
CA ASN A 102 -11.96 1.13 7.39
C ASN A 102 -11.74 1.87 8.72
N ALA A 103 -12.70 1.72 9.64
CA ALA A 103 -12.66 2.40 10.92
C ALA A 103 -11.42 1.98 11.73
N PHE A 104 -10.82 2.96 12.39
CA PHE A 104 -9.87 2.73 13.48
C PHE A 104 -10.63 2.40 14.76
N VAL A 105 -10.15 1.41 15.50
CA VAL A 105 -10.69 1.01 16.81
C VAL A 105 -9.59 1.19 17.84
N PRO A 106 -9.73 2.13 18.78
CA PRO A 106 -8.73 2.34 19.83
C PRO A 106 -8.40 1.05 20.60
N GLY A 107 -7.12 0.77 20.81
CA GLY A 107 -6.67 -0.47 21.46
C GLY A 107 -6.88 -1.74 20.62
N GLY A 108 -7.18 -1.60 19.33
CA GLY A 108 -7.24 -2.71 18.39
C GLY A 108 -5.84 -3.29 18.11
N ASP A 109 -5.77 -4.56 17.70
CA ASP A 109 -4.50 -5.19 17.27
C ASP A 109 -4.26 -4.90 15.79
N TYR A 110 -3.25 -4.09 15.47
CA TYR A 110 -2.83 -3.73 14.11
C TYR A 110 -1.49 -4.36 13.71
N SER A 111 -1.01 -5.33 14.48
CA SER A 111 0.20 -6.08 14.17
C SER A 111 0.12 -6.75 12.79
N ILE A 112 1.26 -7.04 12.19
CA ILE A 112 1.34 -7.73 10.90
C ILE A 112 0.57 -9.05 10.93
N ALA A 113 0.68 -9.81 12.02
CA ALA A 113 -0.06 -11.07 12.19
C ALA A 113 -1.58 -10.85 12.23
N ALA A 114 -2.06 -9.78 12.87
CA ALA A 114 -3.48 -9.46 12.93
C ALA A 114 -4.01 -8.99 11.56
N GLN A 115 -3.26 -8.16 10.84
CA GLN A 115 -3.62 -7.76 9.48
C GLN A 115 -3.67 -8.98 8.54
N ALA A 116 -2.67 -9.88 8.62
CA ALA A 116 -2.65 -11.12 7.83
C ALA A 116 -3.88 -12.01 8.13
N ARG A 117 -4.26 -12.19 9.39
CA ARG A 117 -5.49 -12.93 9.75
C ARG A 117 -6.75 -12.32 9.12
N ARG A 118 -6.84 -10.97 9.09
CA ARG A 118 -7.97 -10.28 8.45
C ARG A 118 -7.98 -10.47 6.94
N ILE A 119 -6.81 -10.50 6.31
CA ILE A 119 -6.68 -10.81 4.88
C ILE A 119 -7.13 -12.25 4.59
N VAL A 120 -6.74 -13.24 5.42
CA VAL A 120 -7.24 -14.62 5.26
C VAL A 120 -8.77 -14.64 5.37
N ALA A 121 -9.35 -13.98 6.38
CA ALA A 121 -10.80 -13.89 6.53
C ALA A 121 -11.49 -13.18 5.34
N LEU A 122 -10.83 -12.17 4.73
CA LEU A 122 -11.30 -11.53 3.50
C LEU A 122 -11.32 -12.53 2.33
N LEU A 123 -10.24 -13.29 2.14
CA LEU A 123 -10.16 -14.30 1.08
C LEU A 123 -11.25 -15.36 1.24
N ASP A 124 -11.50 -15.82 2.49
CA ASP A 124 -12.57 -16.78 2.78
C ASP A 124 -13.95 -16.21 2.45
N ALA A 125 -14.24 -14.98 2.88
CA ALA A 125 -15.49 -14.29 2.57
C ALA A 125 -15.67 -14.04 1.06
N CYS A 126 -14.57 -13.86 0.33
CA CYS A 126 -14.57 -13.74 -1.12
C CYS A 126 -14.58 -15.10 -1.85
N GLN A 127 -14.55 -16.23 -1.14
CA GLN A 127 -14.45 -17.58 -1.69
C GLN A 127 -13.20 -17.74 -2.58
N VAL A 128 -12.05 -17.26 -2.10
CA VAL A 128 -10.74 -17.38 -2.74
C VAL A 128 -9.88 -18.35 -1.94
N ALA A 129 -9.63 -19.54 -2.49
CA ALA A 129 -8.82 -20.54 -1.82
C ALA A 129 -7.33 -20.19 -1.86
N GLN A 130 -6.83 -19.75 -3.02
CA GLN A 130 -5.45 -19.38 -3.25
C GLN A 130 -5.35 -18.08 -4.04
N VAL A 131 -4.27 -17.31 -3.82
CA VAL A 131 -4.11 -15.98 -4.40
C VAL A 131 -2.65 -15.69 -4.75
N HIS A 132 -2.42 -14.97 -5.86
CA HIS A 132 -1.19 -14.23 -6.08
C HIS A 132 -1.26 -12.93 -5.27
N VAL A 133 -0.19 -12.56 -4.58
CA VAL A 133 -0.18 -11.36 -3.71
C VAL A 133 0.87 -10.37 -4.21
N ILE A 134 0.49 -9.11 -4.36
CA ILE A 134 1.43 -7.99 -4.55
C ILE A 134 1.25 -7.06 -3.36
N GLY A 135 2.30 -6.84 -2.60
CA GLY A 135 2.30 -5.93 -1.46
C GLY A 135 3.35 -4.84 -1.61
N SER A 136 3.05 -3.65 -1.08
CA SER A 136 3.99 -2.52 -1.01
C SER A 136 4.32 -2.19 0.44
N SER A 137 5.61 -2.03 0.79
CA SER A 137 6.07 -1.61 2.12
C SER A 137 5.53 -2.53 3.23
N MET A 138 4.74 -2.03 4.18
CA MET A 138 4.01 -2.83 5.18
C MET A 138 3.12 -3.90 4.51
N GLY A 139 2.51 -3.61 3.36
CA GLY A 139 1.71 -4.59 2.60
C GLY A 139 2.56 -5.75 2.07
N ALA A 140 3.82 -5.51 1.71
CA ALA A 140 4.78 -6.56 1.33
C ALA A 140 5.18 -7.41 2.54
N TYR A 141 5.32 -6.79 3.71
CA TYR A 141 5.55 -7.52 4.96
C TYR A 141 4.34 -8.42 5.30
N ILE A 142 3.11 -7.92 5.15
CA ILE A 142 1.90 -8.75 5.32
C ILE A 142 1.87 -9.90 4.30
N ALA A 143 2.25 -9.65 3.04
CA ALA A 143 2.31 -10.67 1.99
C ALA A 143 3.33 -11.78 2.34
N SER A 144 4.51 -11.40 2.82
CA SER A 144 5.54 -12.37 3.24
C SER A 144 5.11 -13.15 4.49
N TRP A 145 4.43 -12.50 5.44
CA TRP A 145 3.84 -13.17 6.61
C TRP A 145 2.77 -14.18 6.20
N LEU A 146 1.91 -13.82 5.24
CA LEU A 146 0.92 -14.75 4.67
C LEU A 146 1.60 -15.97 4.04
N ALA A 147 2.64 -15.75 3.24
CA ALA A 147 3.37 -16.84 2.57
C ALA A 147 4.08 -17.78 3.57
N ALA A 148 4.53 -17.27 4.73
CA ALA A 148 5.17 -18.04 5.77
C ALA A 148 4.16 -18.80 6.66
N GLN A 149 3.05 -18.15 7.06
CA GLN A 149 2.11 -18.69 8.04
C GLN A 149 0.89 -19.40 7.42
N TYR A 150 0.59 -19.09 6.15
CA TYR A 150 -0.54 -19.67 5.39
C TYR A 150 -0.08 -20.06 3.98
N PRO A 151 0.97 -20.93 3.85
CA PRO A 151 1.61 -21.24 2.56
C PRO A 151 0.62 -21.85 1.55
N GLU A 152 -0.41 -22.54 2.02
CA GLU A 152 -1.47 -23.10 1.17
C GLU A 152 -2.37 -22.05 0.53
N ARG A 153 -2.34 -20.80 1.03
CA ARG A 153 -3.17 -19.70 0.53
C ARG A 153 -2.46 -18.84 -0.53
N VAL A 154 -1.13 -18.90 -0.63
CA VAL A 154 -0.33 -18.03 -1.49
C VAL A 154 0.29 -18.82 -2.64
N LEU A 155 -0.04 -18.42 -3.88
CA LEU A 155 0.52 -19.03 -5.10
C LEU A 155 1.90 -18.44 -5.45
N SER A 156 2.04 -17.14 -5.34
CA SER A 156 3.28 -16.40 -5.52
C SER A 156 3.15 -15.02 -4.88
N MET A 157 4.27 -14.36 -4.64
CA MET A 157 4.24 -13.00 -4.09
C MET A 157 5.17 -12.04 -4.84
N VAL A 158 4.76 -10.76 -4.88
CA VAL A 158 5.60 -9.64 -5.29
C VAL A 158 5.75 -8.68 -4.12
N LEU A 159 6.98 -8.39 -3.75
CA LEU A 159 7.37 -7.53 -2.64
C LEU A 159 7.92 -6.22 -3.19
N ILE A 160 7.15 -5.13 -3.09
CA ILE A 160 7.54 -3.80 -3.57
C ILE A 160 8.00 -2.96 -2.38
N GLY A 161 9.28 -2.53 -2.38
CA GLY A 161 9.82 -1.67 -1.31
C GLY A 161 9.57 -2.23 0.09
N ALA A 162 9.79 -3.54 0.29
CA ALA A 162 9.28 -4.30 1.43
C ALA A 162 9.89 -3.89 2.77
N ALA A 163 9.05 -3.52 3.73
CA ALA A 163 9.39 -3.47 5.15
C ALA A 163 9.39 -4.88 5.74
N GLY A 164 9.92 -5.04 6.97
CA GLY A 164 9.81 -6.27 7.74
C GLY A 164 11.11 -7.05 7.92
N VAL A 165 12.23 -6.58 7.38
CA VAL A 165 13.58 -7.08 7.67
C VAL A 165 14.44 -6.01 8.34
N GLN A 166 15.49 -6.43 9.03
CA GLN A 166 16.47 -5.53 9.59
C GLN A 166 17.13 -4.71 8.49
N LEU A 167 17.17 -3.40 8.65
CA LEU A 167 17.91 -2.54 7.72
C LEU A 167 19.42 -2.81 7.86
N PRO A 168 20.15 -2.94 6.75
CA PRO A 168 21.60 -3.17 6.81
C PRO A 168 22.38 -1.98 7.38
N GLN A 169 21.80 -0.78 7.28
CA GLN A 169 22.30 0.47 7.86
C GLN A 169 21.11 1.37 8.19
N PRO A 170 21.20 2.23 9.23
CA PRO A 170 20.19 3.25 9.50
C PRO A 170 19.94 4.10 8.24
N ASN A 171 18.68 4.40 7.97
CA ASN A 171 18.29 5.28 6.88
C ASN A 171 17.70 6.60 7.41
N GLU A 172 17.33 7.51 6.51
CA GLU A 172 16.74 8.80 6.85
C GLU A 172 15.50 8.67 7.74
N VAL A 173 14.67 7.64 7.53
CA VAL A 173 13.47 7.39 8.36
C VAL A 173 13.86 7.00 9.78
N GLU A 174 14.78 6.03 9.94
CA GLU A 174 15.24 5.61 11.27
C GLU A 174 15.96 6.75 12.03
N GLU A 175 16.76 7.55 11.31
CA GLU A 175 17.42 8.72 11.91
C GLU A 175 16.38 9.73 12.43
N LEU A 176 15.34 10.01 11.65
CA LEU A 176 14.25 10.89 12.06
C LEU A 176 13.45 10.31 13.24
N VAL A 177 13.11 9.02 13.20
CA VAL A 177 12.40 8.34 14.30
C VAL A 177 13.23 8.38 15.58
N ASN A 178 14.54 8.09 15.51
CA ASN A 178 15.45 8.13 16.65
C ASN A 178 15.62 9.56 17.22
N ALA A 179 15.50 10.57 16.37
CA ALA A 179 15.48 11.98 16.77
C ALA A 179 14.13 12.44 17.37
N GLY A 180 13.12 11.56 17.41
CA GLY A 180 11.77 11.87 17.88
C GLY A 180 10.89 12.62 16.85
N ASP A 181 11.33 12.71 15.59
CA ASP A 181 10.60 13.33 14.47
C ASP A 181 10.15 12.26 13.48
N ASN A 182 9.26 11.37 13.92
CA ASN A 182 8.75 10.29 13.09
C ASN A 182 8.04 10.85 11.85
N PRO A 183 8.54 10.60 10.61
CA PRO A 183 8.00 11.20 9.39
C PRO A 183 6.59 10.72 9.03
N PHE A 184 6.11 9.63 9.63
CA PHE A 184 4.75 9.14 9.45
C PHE A 184 3.73 9.83 10.37
N LEU A 185 4.18 10.49 11.47
CA LEU A 185 3.31 11.11 12.46
C LEU A 185 3.23 12.63 12.27
N ILE A 186 2.54 13.03 11.24
CA ILE A 186 2.51 14.39 10.68
C ILE A 186 1.68 15.34 11.52
N HIS A 187 2.25 16.47 11.92
CA HIS A 187 1.60 17.55 12.68
C HIS A 187 1.30 18.78 11.83
N THR A 188 2.09 19.01 10.78
CA THR A 188 2.03 20.22 9.98
C THR A 188 2.08 19.90 8.49
N ARG A 189 1.61 20.84 7.66
CA ARG A 189 1.74 20.74 6.22
C ARG A 189 3.19 20.58 5.77
N ALA A 190 4.12 21.29 6.35
CA ALA A 190 5.54 21.19 5.99
C ALA A 190 6.11 19.79 6.27
N GLN A 191 5.69 19.13 7.36
CA GLN A 191 6.06 17.74 7.61
C GLN A 191 5.44 16.79 6.59
N PHE A 192 4.19 17.02 6.17
CA PHE A 192 3.58 16.26 5.09
C PHE A 192 4.35 16.42 3.77
N ASP A 193 4.71 17.63 3.40
CA ASP A 193 5.46 17.88 2.17
C ASP A 193 6.83 17.18 2.17
N ARG A 194 7.52 17.17 3.32
CA ARG A 194 8.76 16.41 3.51
C ARG A 194 8.52 14.90 3.38
N PHE A 195 7.54 14.36 4.09
CA PHE A 195 7.16 12.94 4.00
C PHE A 195 6.82 12.55 2.56
N PHE A 196 5.98 13.33 1.90
CA PHE A 196 5.58 13.08 0.52
C PHE A 196 6.78 13.05 -0.44
N ALA A 197 7.74 13.99 -0.27
CA ALA A 197 8.97 14.03 -1.05
C ALA A 197 9.91 12.84 -0.81
N MET A 198 9.75 12.11 0.30
CA MET A 198 10.51 10.89 0.57
C MET A 198 9.89 9.66 -0.10
N THR A 199 8.60 9.68 -0.40
CA THR A 199 7.88 8.50 -0.93
C THR A 199 8.16 8.24 -2.41
N MET A 200 8.49 9.25 -3.20
CA MET A 200 8.66 9.14 -4.65
C MET A 200 9.84 9.98 -5.13
N ALA A 201 10.62 9.44 -6.05
CA ALA A 201 11.72 10.16 -6.71
C ALA A 201 11.20 11.09 -7.82
N SER A 202 10.18 10.63 -8.54
CA SER A 202 9.55 11.35 -9.65
C SER A 202 8.02 11.29 -9.53
N PRO A 203 7.42 12.02 -8.56
CA PRO A 203 5.99 11.95 -8.34
C PRO A 203 5.22 12.46 -9.57
N PRO A 204 4.06 11.88 -9.90
CA PRO A 204 3.16 12.45 -10.89
C PRO A 204 2.70 13.83 -10.43
N TRP A 205 2.33 14.68 -11.40
CA TRP A 205 1.76 15.98 -11.04
C TRP A 205 0.43 15.81 -10.29
N ILE A 206 0.36 16.36 -9.08
CA ILE A 206 -0.83 16.32 -8.22
C ILE A 206 -1.26 17.75 -7.92
N PRO A 207 -2.53 18.12 -8.17
CA PRO A 207 -3.06 19.42 -7.83
C PRO A 207 -2.90 19.74 -6.34
N GLU A 208 -2.54 20.99 -6.02
CA GLU A 208 -2.32 21.43 -4.63
C GLU A 208 -3.53 21.19 -3.72
N VAL A 209 -4.76 21.32 -4.24
CA VAL A 209 -5.98 21.05 -3.48
C VAL A 209 -6.08 19.60 -2.99
N LEU A 210 -5.52 18.65 -3.74
CA LEU A 210 -5.45 17.23 -3.34
C LEU A 210 -4.37 17.03 -2.28
N LEU A 211 -3.18 17.60 -2.48
CA LEU A 211 -2.10 17.54 -1.48
C LEU A 211 -2.52 18.16 -0.14
N ALA A 212 -3.25 19.28 -0.19
CA ALA A 212 -3.77 19.92 1.02
C ALA A 212 -4.82 19.05 1.74
N ALA A 213 -5.69 18.40 0.98
CA ALA A 213 -6.69 17.47 1.54
C ALA A 213 -6.03 16.25 2.18
N GLU A 214 -5.05 15.65 1.50
CA GLU A 214 -4.30 14.51 2.02
C GLU A 214 -3.52 14.87 3.28
N ALA A 215 -2.81 16.01 3.29
CA ALA A 215 -2.13 16.52 4.47
C ALA A 215 -3.09 16.68 5.67
N ALA A 216 -4.28 17.19 5.42
CA ALA A 216 -5.30 17.34 6.47
C ALA A 216 -5.75 15.98 7.04
N VAL A 217 -5.86 14.94 6.21
CA VAL A 217 -6.16 13.57 6.65
C VAL A 217 -5.05 13.03 7.55
N TYR A 218 -3.79 13.14 7.14
CA TYR A 218 -2.64 12.69 7.93
C TYR A 218 -2.56 13.41 9.29
N ILE A 219 -2.71 14.75 9.31
CA ILE A 219 -2.69 15.56 10.53
C ILE A 219 -3.82 15.14 11.47
N THR A 220 -5.03 14.96 10.94
CA THR A 220 -6.21 14.61 11.74
C THR A 220 -6.09 13.21 12.33
N ARG A 221 -5.57 12.24 11.55
CA ARG A 221 -5.47 10.84 11.93
C ARG A 221 -4.16 10.49 12.65
N ARG A 222 -3.33 11.45 12.95
CA ARG A 222 -1.99 11.23 13.54
C ARG A 222 -1.99 10.32 14.78
N ALA A 223 -2.95 10.51 15.70
CA ALA A 223 -3.03 9.68 16.90
C ALA A 223 -3.39 8.22 16.59
N GLU A 224 -4.31 8.00 15.65
CA GLU A 224 -4.67 6.67 15.15
C GLU A 224 -3.47 6.01 14.46
N LEU A 225 -2.77 6.75 13.59
CA LEU A 225 -1.58 6.28 12.90
C LEU A 225 -0.44 5.96 13.88
N ALA A 226 -0.34 6.67 15.00
CA ALA A 226 0.67 6.37 16.02
C ALA A 226 0.43 5.01 16.68
N GLU A 227 -0.82 4.65 17.03
CA GLU A 227 -1.14 3.33 17.58
C GLU A 227 -0.87 2.22 16.56
N ILE A 228 -1.31 2.41 15.30
CA ILE A 228 -1.07 1.44 14.22
C ILE A 228 0.44 1.27 13.96
N PHE A 229 1.21 2.38 13.99
CA PHE A 229 2.66 2.35 13.78
C PHE A 229 3.38 1.58 14.89
N ALA A 230 2.96 1.76 16.15
CA ALA A 230 3.54 1.03 17.27
C ALA A 230 3.34 -0.49 17.14
N ASP A 231 2.16 -0.95 16.71
CA ASP A 231 1.88 -2.36 16.47
C ASP A 231 2.64 -2.92 15.27
N PHE A 232 2.79 -2.11 14.22
CA PHE A 232 3.58 -2.46 13.05
C PHE A 232 5.06 -2.64 13.40
N GLU A 233 5.67 -1.65 14.07
CA GLU A 233 7.08 -1.70 14.51
C GLU A 233 7.32 -2.79 15.57
N GLY A 234 6.35 -3.06 16.43
CA GLY A 234 6.40 -4.13 17.42
C GLY A 234 6.25 -5.53 16.83
N SER A 235 5.98 -5.66 15.54
CA SER A 235 5.82 -6.97 14.88
C SER A 235 7.18 -7.65 14.67
N PRO A 236 7.26 -9.00 14.80
CA PRO A 236 8.50 -9.75 14.64
C PRO A 236 9.06 -9.64 13.22
N ARG A 237 10.35 -9.40 13.07
CA ARG A 237 11.04 -9.33 11.77
C ARG A 237 10.99 -10.67 11.03
N MET A 238 11.05 -10.63 9.69
CA MET A 238 10.81 -11.79 8.82
C MET A 238 11.98 -12.76 8.70
N GLU A 239 13.21 -12.38 9.05
CA GLU A 239 14.41 -13.21 8.83
C GLU A 239 14.28 -14.65 9.32
N PRO A 240 13.71 -14.95 10.51
CA PRO A 240 13.56 -16.32 10.98
C PRO A 240 12.63 -17.20 10.12
N TRP A 241 11.67 -16.58 9.41
CA TRP A 241 10.66 -17.29 8.61
C TRP A 241 10.95 -17.32 7.11
N LEU A 242 11.88 -16.46 6.61
CA LEU A 242 12.20 -16.41 5.17
C LEU A 242 12.59 -17.77 4.58
N PRO A 243 13.37 -18.62 5.27
CA PRO A 243 13.73 -19.94 4.74
C PRO A 243 12.53 -20.91 4.58
N GLU A 244 11.42 -20.65 5.29
CA GLU A 244 10.20 -21.46 5.22
C GLU A 244 9.30 -21.05 4.04
N VAL A 245 9.48 -19.85 3.49
CA VAL A 245 8.72 -19.36 2.35
C VAL A 245 9.13 -20.11 1.08
N ARG A 246 8.23 -20.90 0.52
CA ARG A 246 8.47 -21.77 -0.64
C ARG A 246 7.83 -21.27 -1.93
N VAL A 247 7.07 -20.19 -1.87
CA VAL A 247 6.37 -19.65 -3.05
C VAL A 247 7.33 -18.85 -3.93
N PRO A 248 7.15 -18.89 -5.27
CA PRO A 248 7.88 -18.01 -6.17
C PRO A 248 7.70 -16.54 -5.76
N SER A 249 8.78 -15.78 -5.73
CA SER A 249 8.81 -14.43 -5.20
C SER A 249 9.54 -13.47 -6.15
N LEU A 250 8.94 -12.31 -6.40
CA LEU A 250 9.60 -11.18 -7.06
C LEU A 250 9.84 -10.08 -6.01
N ILE A 251 11.08 -9.68 -5.84
CA ILE A 251 11.48 -8.51 -5.06
C ILE A 251 11.65 -7.36 -6.06
N LEU A 252 10.84 -6.32 -5.93
CA LEU A 252 10.85 -5.16 -6.81
C LEU A 252 11.11 -3.89 -6.02
N TRP A 253 12.07 -3.08 -6.46
CA TRP A 253 12.51 -1.91 -5.70
C TRP A 253 12.85 -0.72 -6.59
N GLY A 254 12.48 0.49 -6.16
CA GLY A 254 13.05 1.71 -6.69
C GLY A 254 14.45 1.96 -6.11
N ARG A 255 15.40 2.33 -6.96
CA ARG A 255 16.77 2.58 -6.51
C ARG A 255 16.86 3.77 -5.55
N GLU A 256 16.02 4.77 -5.75
CA GLU A 256 15.96 6.02 -5.01
C GLU A 256 14.97 5.98 -3.84
N ASP A 257 14.63 4.77 -3.37
CA ASP A 257 13.74 4.59 -2.22
C ASP A 257 14.38 5.14 -0.93
N ARG A 258 13.82 6.25 -0.42
CA ARG A 258 14.25 6.92 0.81
C ARG A 258 13.49 6.44 2.04
N MET A 259 12.40 5.68 1.86
CA MET A 259 11.58 5.14 2.95
C MET A 259 12.18 3.82 3.46
N VAL A 260 12.41 2.87 2.56
CA VAL A 260 13.08 1.60 2.84
C VAL A 260 14.24 1.44 1.85
N PRO A 261 15.50 1.49 2.31
CA PRO A 261 16.64 1.55 1.40
C PRO A 261 16.73 0.29 0.54
N VAL A 262 17.08 0.48 -0.74
CA VAL A 262 17.23 -0.61 -1.73
C VAL A 262 18.19 -1.71 -1.26
N ALA A 263 19.14 -1.40 -0.39
CA ALA A 263 20.03 -2.38 0.23
C ALA A 263 19.29 -3.50 0.98
N SER A 264 18.08 -3.20 1.52
CA SER A 264 17.24 -4.19 2.19
C SER A 264 16.74 -5.29 1.24
N ALA A 265 16.69 -5.03 -0.07
CA ALA A 265 16.32 -6.03 -1.06
C ALA A 265 17.27 -7.25 -1.05
N GLN A 266 18.54 -7.05 -0.66
CA GLN A 266 19.52 -8.14 -0.57
C GLN A 266 19.20 -9.09 0.61
N THR A 267 18.71 -8.57 1.74
CA THR A 267 18.26 -9.41 2.86
C THR A 267 17.09 -10.31 2.44
N TRP A 268 16.11 -9.75 1.72
CA TRP A 268 15.01 -10.51 1.16
C TRP A 268 15.49 -11.57 0.16
N LEU A 269 16.38 -11.19 -0.77
CA LEU A 269 16.91 -12.07 -1.80
C LEU A 269 17.70 -13.26 -1.20
N ALA A 270 18.52 -12.97 -0.19
CA ALA A 270 19.31 -13.99 0.48
C ALA A 270 18.46 -14.95 1.33
N GLY A 271 17.33 -14.48 1.89
CA GLY A 271 16.48 -15.27 2.76
C GLY A 271 15.44 -16.13 2.03
N LEU A 272 15.00 -15.72 0.83
CA LEU A 272 13.94 -16.40 0.08
C LEU A 272 14.51 -17.42 -0.91
N ALA A 273 14.03 -18.69 -0.82
CA ALA A 273 14.56 -19.79 -1.62
C ALA A 273 14.28 -19.67 -3.13
N GLN A 274 13.19 -19.00 -3.53
CA GLN A 274 12.73 -18.85 -4.91
C GLN A 274 12.45 -17.39 -5.22
N ALA A 275 13.47 -16.54 -5.13
CA ALA A 275 13.33 -15.10 -5.35
C ALA A 275 14.06 -14.60 -6.61
N GLN A 276 13.45 -13.63 -7.26
CA GLN A 276 14.07 -12.81 -8.31
C GLN A 276 14.09 -11.36 -7.81
N LEU A 277 15.13 -10.61 -8.17
CA LEU A 277 15.26 -9.20 -7.81
C LEU A 277 15.21 -8.33 -9.07
N GLN A 278 14.35 -7.32 -9.03
CA GLN A 278 14.28 -6.27 -10.03
C GLN A 278 14.41 -4.90 -9.35
N ILE A 279 15.39 -4.11 -9.78
CA ILE A 279 15.56 -2.73 -9.33
C ILE A 279 15.21 -1.80 -10.48
N ILE A 280 14.49 -0.71 -10.20
CA ILE A 280 14.08 0.30 -11.18
C ILE A 280 14.81 1.59 -10.86
N ASP A 281 15.65 2.05 -11.78
CA ASP A 281 16.41 3.30 -11.66
C ASP A 281 15.49 4.52 -11.82
N GLY A 282 15.76 5.62 -11.11
CA GLY A 282 14.98 6.85 -11.15
C GLY A 282 13.62 6.79 -10.44
N VAL A 283 13.38 5.76 -9.65
CA VAL A 283 12.10 5.47 -8.98
C VAL A 283 12.31 5.34 -7.48
N GLY A 284 11.39 5.89 -6.69
CA GLY A 284 11.39 5.85 -5.24
C GLY A 284 10.60 4.67 -4.65
N HIS A 285 9.91 4.92 -3.53
CA HIS A 285 9.23 3.89 -2.73
C HIS A 285 7.94 3.35 -3.35
N LEU A 286 7.31 4.09 -4.27
CA LEU A 286 6.00 3.76 -4.84
C LEU A 286 6.06 3.53 -6.37
N PRO A 287 6.80 2.52 -6.87
CA PRO A 287 6.91 2.25 -8.30
C PRO A 287 5.56 2.09 -9.00
N MET A 288 4.55 1.51 -8.30
CA MET A 288 3.21 1.32 -8.83
C MET A 288 2.44 2.64 -9.04
N VAL A 289 2.93 3.76 -8.48
CA VAL A 289 2.41 5.12 -8.66
C VAL A 289 3.29 5.93 -9.62
N GLU A 290 4.62 5.83 -9.49
CA GLU A 290 5.58 6.60 -10.30
C GLU A 290 5.67 6.10 -11.74
N CYS A 291 5.68 4.78 -11.93
CA CYS A 291 5.79 4.13 -13.24
C CYS A 291 4.90 2.87 -13.31
N PRO A 292 3.55 3.03 -13.23
CA PRO A 292 2.61 1.93 -13.12
C PRO A 292 2.70 0.91 -14.26
N GLU A 293 2.94 1.35 -15.48
CA GLU A 293 3.04 0.48 -16.65
C GLU A 293 4.28 -0.42 -16.58
N LEU A 294 5.45 0.16 -16.32
CA LEU A 294 6.71 -0.60 -16.21
C LEU A 294 6.66 -1.57 -15.02
N THR A 295 6.14 -1.10 -13.87
CA THR A 295 5.97 -1.93 -12.68
C THR A 295 5.02 -3.10 -12.96
N ALA A 296 3.91 -2.84 -13.64
CA ALA A 296 2.95 -3.88 -14.03
C ALA A 296 3.56 -4.88 -15.01
N GLN A 297 4.41 -4.43 -15.94
CA GLN A 297 5.10 -5.33 -16.88
C GLN A 297 5.96 -6.34 -16.12
N TYR A 298 6.84 -5.90 -15.21
CA TYR A 298 7.66 -6.82 -14.40
C TYR A 298 6.81 -7.81 -13.59
N CYS A 299 5.71 -7.32 -13.00
CA CYS A 299 4.81 -8.18 -12.24
C CYS A 299 4.10 -9.19 -13.15
N ARG A 300 3.63 -8.81 -14.34
CA ARG A 300 2.96 -9.71 -15.30
C ARG A 300 3.90 -10.77 -15.84
N ASP A 301 5.13 -10.40 -16.18
CA ASP A 301 6.14 -11.32 -16.68
C ASP A 301 6.45 -12.39 -15.62
N PHE A 302 6.61 -11.98 -14.36
CA PHE A 302 6.79 -12.89 -13.25
C PHE A 302 5.57 -13.78 -13.00
N LEU A 303 4.36 -13.22 -12.94
CA LEU A 303 3.12 -13.96 -12.69
C LEU A 303 2.79 -14.92 -13.84
N GLY A 304 3.11 -14.55 -15.10
CA GLY A 304 2.98 -15.41 -16.27
C GLY A 304 3.88 -16.65 -16.17
N GLY A 305 5.12 -16.49 -15.72
CA GLY A 305 6.04 -17.59 -15.41
C GLY A 305 5.57 -18.45 -14.23
N ALA A 306 5.01 -17.85 -13.18
CA ALA A 306 4.46 -18.56 -12.03
C ALA A 306 3.25 -19.45 -12.39
N LYS A 307 2.43 -19.04 -13.36
CA LYS A 307 1.31 -19.87 -13.88
C LYS A 307 1.80 -21.19 -14.48
N VAL A 308 2.94 -21.18 -15.14
CA VAL A 308 3.53 -22.41 -15.73
C VAL A 308 3.94 -23.40 -14.64
N TYR A 309 4.49 -22.91 -13.53
CA TYR A 309 4.88 -23.78 -12.40
C TYR A 309 3.68 -24.37 -11.65
N SER A 310 2.55 -23.68 -11.56
CA SER A 310 1.35 -24.19 -10.89
C SER A 310 0.65 -25.27 -11.72
N SER A 311 0.69 -25.19 -13.04
CA SER A 311 0.10 -26.19 -13.95
C SER A 311 0.90 -27.50 -14.03
N ILE A 312 2.17 -27.51 -13.59
CA ILE A 312 3.02 -28.71 -13.56
C ILE A 312 2.84 -29.50 -12.24
N ARG A 313 2.27 -28.88 -11.19
CA ARG A 313 2.07 -29.51 -9.88
C ARG A 313 0.64 -30.03 -9.65
N SER A 314 -0.26 -29.85 -10.57
CA SER A 314 -1.64 -30.40 -10.58
C SER A 314 -1.70 -31.66 -11.45
#